data_0c6d5b670268a72e18085ac3d0df4974
#
_entry.id   0c6d5b670268a72e18085ac3d0df4974
#
_cell.length_a   1.000
_cell.length_b   1.000
_cell.length_c   1.000
_cell.angle_alpha   90.00
_cell.angle_beta   90.00
_cell.angle_gamma   90.00
#
_symmetry.space_group_name_H-M   'P 1'
#
loop_
_entity.id
_entity.type
_entity.pdbx_description
1 polymer ?
#
loop_
_entity_poly.entity_id
_entity_poly.type
_entity_poly.pdbx_seq_one_letter_code
_entity_poly.pdbx_strand_id
1 'polypeptide(L)' 'MALVEAARFYNSVEGGMARARLAAEGIASFLFDTEMNWGGLDGVVPVRLMVDEDDLDLARRCLSD' A
#
# COMPACT_ATOMS: atom_id res chain seq x y z
N MET A 1 13.74 12.09 1.05
CA MET A 1 12.51 11.32 1.13
C MET A 1 12.71 9.91 0.60
N ALA A 2 12.37 8.93 1.38
CA ALA A 2 12.51 7.55 0.95
C ALA A 2 11.18 6.83 1.15
N LEU A 3 10.78 6.05 0.17
CA LEU A 3 9.55 5.30 0.27
C LEU A 3 9.83 3.94 0.89
N VAL A 4 9.00 3.56 1.85
CA VAL A 4 9.13 2.27 2.49
C VAL A 4 7.78 1.58 2.47
N GLU A 5 7.77 0.27 2.58
CA GLU A 5 6.54 -0.47 2.51
C GLU A 5 5.81 -0.40 3.85
N ALA A 6 4.58 0.07 3.83
CA ALA A 6 3.76 0.15 5.03
C ALA A 6 2.87 -1.08 5.17
N ALA A 7 2.43 -1.64 4.06
CA ALA A 7 1.56 -2.80 4.09
C ALA A 7 1.56 -3.47 2.73
N ARG A 8 1.12 -4.72 2.70
CA ARG A 8 1.05 -5.47 1.46
C ARG A 8 -0.32 -6.13 1.39
N PHE A 9 -0.93 -6.06 0.23
CA PHE A 9 -2.25 -6.64 0.03
C PHE A 9 -2.20 -7.56 -1.18
N TYR A 10 -3.18 -8.43 -1.28
CA TYR A 10 -3.22 -9.36 -2.39
C TYR A 10 -4.39 -9.09 -3.33
N ASN A 11 -5.01 -7.94 -3.21
CA ASN A 11 -5.93 -7.48 -4.22
C ASN A 11 -5.95 -5.96 -4.19
N SER A 12 -6.26 -5.38 -5.35
CA SER A 12 -6.18 -3.95 -5.49
C SER A 12 -7.28 -3.21 -4.75
N VAL A 13 -8.38 -3.89 -4.47
CA VAL A 13 -9.47 -3.23 -3.75
C VAL A 13 -9.04 -2.94 -2.32
N GLU A 14 -8.44 -3.92 -1.65
CA GLU A 14 -7.98 -3.71 -0.30
C GLU A 14 -6.88 -2.66 -0.26
N GLY A 15 -5.96 -2.73 -1.23
CA GLY A 15 -4.89 -1.75 -1.31
C GLY A 15 -5.42 -0.35 -1.51
N GLY A 16 -6.41 -0.22 -2.38
CA GLY A 16 -7.02 1.09 -2.63
C GLY A 16 -7.74 1.64 -1.43
N MET A 17 -8.39 0.77 -0.68
CA MET A 17 -9.09 1.21 0.53
C MET A 17 -8.09 1.68 1.58
N ALA A 18 -6.99 0.98 1.72
CA ALA A 18 -5.97 1.38 2.67
C ALA A 18 -5.37 2.72 2.28
N ARG A 19 -5.12 2.90 0.99
CA ARG A 19 -4.58 4.16 0.52
C ARG A 19 -5.54 5.31 0.80
N ALA A 20 -6.84 5.08 0.55
CA ALA A 20 -7.83 6.13 0.80
C ALA A 20 -7.89 6.47 2.29
N ARG A 21 -7.73 5.47 3.13
CA ARG A 21 -7.74 5.71 4.56
C ARG A 21 -6.57 6.57 4.99
N LEU A 22 -5.38 6.30 4.44
CA LEU A 22 -4.23 7.12 4.76
C LEU A 22 -4.40 8.53 4.22
N ALA A 23 -4.97 8.66 3.04
CA ALA A 23 -5.19 9.98 2.47
C ALA A 23 -6.13 10.79 3.35
N ALA A 24 -7.13 10.14 3.93
CA ALA A 24 -8.04 10.83 4.82
C ALA A 24 -7.35 11.35 6.08
N GLU A 25 -6.21 10.75 6.43
CA GLU A 25 -5.44 11.20 7.57
C GLU A 25 -4.32 12.15 7.16
N GLY A 26 -4.30 12.53 5.90
CA GLY A 26 -3.27 13.44 5.42
C GLY A 26 -1.94 12.78 5.11
N ILE A 27 -1.92 11.47 4.98
CA ILE A 27 -0.68 10.75 4.70
C ILE A 27 -0.63 10.38 3.23
N ALA A 28 0.40 10.85 2.53
CA ALA A 28 0.57 10.52 1.13
C ALA A 28 1.03 9.08 1.02
N SER A 29 0.43 8.31 0.15
CA SER A 29 0.83 6.93 -0.04
C SER A 29 0.74 6.56 -1.52
N PHE A 30 1.41 5.49 -1.88
CA PHE A 30 1.48 5.05 -3.27
C PHE A 30 1.32 3.55 -3.34
N LEU A 31 0.57 3.07 -4.32
CA LEU A 31 0.41 1.64 -4.52
C LEU A 31 1.29 1.20 -5.67
N PHE A 32 2.08 0.17 -5.45
CA PHE A 32 2.92 -0.40 -6.49
C PHE A 32 2.53 -1.86 -6.70
N ASP A 33 2.19 -2.21 -7.94
CA ASP A 33 1.89 -3.58 -8.28
C ASP A 33 3.16 -4.19 -8.72
N THR A 34 3.41 -5.34 -8.33
CA THR A 34 4.55 -5.92 -8.85
C THR A 34 4.21 -6.64 -10.06
N GLU A 35 3.61 -6.66 -10.65
CA GLU A 35 3.47 -7.26 -11.66
C GLU A 35 3.36 -7.35 -12.70
N MET A 36 3.46 -7.32 -13.11
CA MET A 36 3.39 -7.34 -14.11
C MET A 36 3.22 -8.33 -14.76
N ASN A 37 2.78 -8.80 -14.87
CA ASN A 37 2.55 -9.51 -15.35
C ASN A 37 2.43 -10.75 -15.65
N TRP A 38 2.84 -11.21 -16.13
CA TRP A 38 2.85 -12.46 -16.49
C TRP A 38 2.37 -13.26 -15.47
N GLY A 39 2.70 -12.93 -14.46
CA GLY A 39 2.32 -13.67 -13.47
C GLY A 39 0.97 -13.93 -13.41
N GLY A 40 0.27 -13.22 -13.76
CA GLY A 40 -1.09 -13.34 -13.64
C GLY A 40 -1.68 -14.67 -13.64
N LEU A 41 -0.95 -15.62 -13.90
CA LEU A 41 -1.47 -16.88 -13.92
C LEU A 41 -2.27 -17.21 -12.75
N ASP A 42 -1.84 -16.88 -11.61
CA ASP A 42 -2.53 -17.26 -10.43
C ASP A 42 -3.54 -16.30 -9.99
N GLY A 43 -3.59 -15.16 -10.60
CA GLY A 43 -4.51 -14.17 -10.20
C GLY A 43 -4.17 -13.53 -8.88
N VAL A 44 -3.05 -13.81 -8.34
CA VAL A 44 -2.65 -13.21 -7.08
C VAL A 44 -1.49 -12.28 -7.34
N VAL A 45 -1.76 -10.99 -7.31
CA VAL A 45 -0.75 -9.99 -7.59
C VAL A 45 -0.56 -9.15 -6.34
N PRO A 46 0.59 -9.23 -5.70
CA PRO A 46 0.78 -8.43 -4.50
C PRO A 46 0.84 -6.96 -4.83
N VAL A 47 0.19 -6.19 -4.01
CA VAL A 47 0.17 -4.75 -4.15
C VAL A 47 0.81 -4.19 -2.91
N ARG A 48 1.84 -3.39 -3.08
CA ARG A 48 2.56 -2.82 -1.94
C ARG A 48 2.15 -1.38 -1.73
N LEU A 49 1.82 -1.05 -0.50
CA LEU A 49 1.45 0.31 -0.15
C LEU A 49 2.68 0.96 0.46
N MET A 50 3.17 1.98 -0.20
CA MET A 50 4.42 2.64 0.20
C MET A 50 4.13 4.02 0.73
N VAL A 51 4.88 4.42 1.75
CA VAL A 51 4.75 5.76 2.30
C VAL A 51 6.17 6.29 2.54
N ASP A 52 6.26 7.58 2.81
CA ASP A 52 7.53 8.18 3.18
C ASP A 52 7.96 7.55 4.51
N GLU A 53 9.24 7.30 4.66
CA GLU A 53 9.72 6.66 5.88
C GLU A 53 9.37 7.46 7.12
N ASP A 54 9.22 8.76 7.01
CA ASP A 54 8.85 9.58 8.16
C ASP A 54 7.40 9.38 8.57
N ASP A 55 6.60 8.85 7.67
CA ASP A 55 5.19 8.62 7.96
C ASP A 55 4.88 7.17 8.28
N LEU A 56 5.88 6.32 8.32
CA LEU A 56 5.64 4.90 8.46
C LEU A 56 4.89 4.54 9.74
N ASP A 57 5.30 5.11 10.85
CA ASP A 57 4.64 4.81 12.11
C ASP A 57 3.19 5.26 12.13
N LEU A 58 2.94 6.44 11.59
CA LEU A 58 1.57 6.94 11.54
C LEU A 58 0.74 6.07 10.62
N ALA A 59 1.31 5.66 9.49
CA ALA A 59 0.60 4.84 8.54
C ALA A 59 0.23 3.49 9.17
N ARG A 60 1.14 2.90 9.88
CA ARG A 60 0.89 1.62 10.52
C ARG A 60 -0.20 1.73 11.58
N ARG A 61 -0.19 2.80 12.35
CA ARG A 61 -1.24 2.99 13.33
C ARG A 61 -2.58 3.16 12.68
N CYS A 62 -2.62 3.94 11.62
CA CYS A 62 -3.85 4.18 10.91
C CYS A 62 -4.43 2.88 10.36
N LEU A 63 -3.59 2.05 9.80
CA LEU A 63 -4.04 0.83 9.17
C LEU A 63 -4.40 -0.27 10.17
N SER A 64 -3.88 -0.18 11.37
CA SER A 64 -4.18 -1.21 12.34
C SER A 64 -5.44 -0.96 13.13
N ASP A 65 -6.03 0.16 12.99
CA ASP A 65 -7.29 0.46 13.69
C ASP A 65 -8.49 -0.15 13.04
#